data_0082bb0032afcbbff244cad7de3d228e
#
_entry.id   0082bb0032afcbbff244cad7de3d228e
#
_cell.length_a   1.000
_cell.length_b   1.000
_cell.length_c   1.000
_cell.angle_alpha   90.00
_cell.angle_beta   90.00
_cell.angle_gamma   90.00
#
_symmetry.space_group_name_H-M   'P 1'
#
loop_
_entity.id
_entity.type
_entity.pdbx_description
1 polymer ?
#
loop_
_entity_poly.entity_id
_entity_poly.type
_entity_poly.pdbx_seq_one_letter_code
_entity_poly.pdbx_strand_id
1 'polypeptide(L)'
;MVKLLSKLFIKNPTEYTDPSVRKAYGTLCSLLGIFLNALLFAGKYAAGAISGSIAITADAFNNLSDAGASAISLLGFRLSGKKPDPDHPFGHGRIEYISGLAVAALIVIMGVELLISSVEKILSPEPVEVGLLPAAILLASILVKLYMFAYNCSVGKKISSSAMAATGADSLSDSVATTVVLLSMGVSWLFEVNIDGWAGAAVAVFILFAGYGVAKDTLSPLLGQAPDPELVKSIEDIVMSSDAVIGMHDLVVHDYGPGRMMISLHAEVDGRGDIFQLHDSIDTVERKLKSTLGCDATIHMDPVETDNEQVNAEHAALEEALKDVDGLRGIHDFRMVMGPSHTNLIFDVVMDTGCGKTPEQFRDIICRTVEEKLPGHFAVVTVDTSFVF
;
A
#
# COMPACT_ATOMS: atom_id res chain seq x y z
N MET A 1 -25.23 -8.79 -4.35
CA MET A 1 -25.59 -7.63 -5.21
C MET A 1 -24.40 -7.19 -6.08
N VAL A 2 -23.23 -6.83 -5.53
CA VAL A 2 -22.05 -6.38 -6.33
C VAL A 2 -21.66 -7.36 -7.44
N LYS A 3 -21.57 -8.68 -7.16
CA LYS A 3 -21.29 -9.70 -8.19
C LYS A 3 -22.30 -9.74 -9.35
N LEU A 4 -23.56 -9.39 -9.09
CA LEU A 4 -24.58 -9.32 -10.13
C LEU A 4 -24.45 -8.03 -10.93
N LEU A 5 -24.29 -6.90 -10.24
CA LEU A 5 -24.13 -5.59 -10.88
C LEU A 5 -22.83 -5.52 -11.69
N SER A 6 -21.73 -6.11 -11.22
CA SER A 6 -20.48 -6.13 -11.98
C SER A 6 -20.61 -6.90 -13.31
N LYS A 7 -21.31 -8.01 -13.32
CA LYS A 7 -21.60 -8.76 -14.56
C LYS A 7 -22.46 -7.97 -15.54
N LEU A 8 -23.33 -7.09 -15.04
CA LEU A 8 -24.25 -6.30 -15.87
C LEU A 8 -23.61 -5.03 -16.42
N PHE A 9 -22.76 -4.37 -15.62
CA PHE A 9 -22.24 -3.03 -15.91
C PHE A 9 -20.75 -2.98 -16.24
N ILE A 10 -19.97 -4.05 -15.96
CA ILE A 10 -18.52 -4.04 -16.18
C ILE A 10 -18.18 -5.02 -17.31
N LYS A 11 -17.51 -4.51 -18.34
CA LYS A 11 -16.98 -5.31 -19.44
C LYS A 11 -15.75 -6.08 -18.92
N ASN A 12 -15.66 -7.39 -19.15
CA ASN A 12 -14.58 -8.26 -18.67
C ASN A 12 -14.35 -8.19 -17.15
N PRO A 13 -15.35 -8.48 -16.31
CA PRO A 13 -15.30 -8.24 -14.86
C PRO A 13 -14.28 -9.10 -14.09
N THR A 14 -13.52 -9.96 -14.77
CA THR A 14 -12.46 -10.80 -14.19
C THR A 14 -11.05 -10.22 -14.36
N GLU A 15 -10.87 -9.22 -15.21
CA GLU A 15 -9.58 -8.58 -15.51
C GLU A 15 -9.29 -7.43 -14.53
N TYR A 16 -9.03 -7.77 -13.26
CA TYR A 16 -8.85 -6.78 -12.18
C TYR A 16 -7.62 -5.88 -12.33
N THR A 17 -6.64 -6.30 -13.14
CA THR A 17 -5.41 -5.53 -13.44
C THR A 17 -5.65 -4.45 -14.50
N ASP A 18 -6.72 -4.56 -15.31
CA ASP A 18 -7.07 -3.54 -16.30
C ASP A 18 -7.52 -2.25 -15.60
N PRO A 19 -6.88 -1.10 -15.86
CA PRO A 19 -7.24 0.18 -15.25
C PRO A 19 -8.70 0.59 -15.48
N SER A 20 -9.30 0.23 -16.60
CA SER A 20 -10.70 0.54 -16.91
C SER A 20 -11.67 -0.30 -16.08
N VAL A 21 -11.39 -1.58 -15.91
CA VAL A 21 -12.15 -2.51 -15.06
C VAL A 21 -12.02 -2.11 -13.58
N ARG A 22 -10.80 -1.78 -13.15
CA ARG A 22 -10.52 -1.28 -11.82
C ARG A 22 -11.33 -0.03 -11.49
N LYS A 23 -11.29 0.98 -12.37
CA LYS A 23 -12.09 2.22 -12.26
C LYS A 23 -13.58 1.93 -12.21
N ALA A 24 -14.07 1.00 -13.06
CA ALA A 24 -15.48 0.63 -13.10
C ALA A 24 -15.94 -0.01 -11.78
N TYR A 25 -15.13 -0.89 -11.18
CA TYR A 25 -15.43 -1.47 -9.86
C TYR A 25 -15.46 -0.41 -8.75
N GLY A 26 -14.46 0.46 -8.68
CA GLY A 26 -14.43 1.56 -7.72
C GLY A 26 -15.66 2.46 -7.84
N THR A 27 -15.99 2.87 -9.06
CA THR A 27 -17.18 3.69 -9.36
C THR A 27 -18.48 2.98 -8.95
N LEU A 28 -18.62 1.69 -9.28
CA LEU A 28 -19.81 0.90 -8.94
C LEU A 28 -19.98 0.77 -7.42
N CYS A 29 -18.91 0.43 -6.71
CA CYS A 29 -18.94 0.25 -5.25
C CYS A 29 -19.21 1.57 -4.52
N SER A 30 -18.62 2.67 -4.97
CA SER A 30 -18.87 4.00 -4.37
C SER A 30 -20.31 4.48 -4.62
N LEU A 31 -20.85 4.30 -5.83
CA LEU A 31 -22.25 4.61 -6.12
C LEU A 31 -23.21 3.77 -5.27
N LEU A 32 -22.89 2.48 -5.08
CA LEU A 32 -23.66 1.62 -4.20
C LEU A 32 -23.57 2.08 -2.74
N GLY A 33 -22.41 2.51 -2.29
CA GLY A 33 -22.20 3.10 -0.96
C GLY A 33 -23.05 4.34 -0.74
N ILE A 34 -23.02 5.28 -1.68
CA ILE A 34 -23.88 6.47 -1.65
C ILE A 34 -25.36 6.08 -1.56
N PHE A 35 -25.80 5.15 -2.39
CA PHE A 35 -27.19 4.71 -2.41
C PHE A 35 -27.62 4.07 -1.08
N LEU A 36 -26.80 3.15 -0.53
CA LEU A 36 -27.11 2.47 0.72
C LEU A 36 -27.13 3.43 1.92
N ASN A 37 -26.16 4.34 2.00
CA ASN A 37 -26.14 5.35 3.05
C ASN A 37 -27.30 6.36 2.93
N ALA A 38 -27.68 6.76 1.72
CA ALA A 38 -28.87 7.59 1.48
C ALA A 38 -30.15 6.87 1.87
N LEU A 39 -30.25 5.55 1.63
CA LEU A 39 -31.38 4.73 2.05
C LEU A 39 -31.47 4.64 3.58
N LEU A 40 -30.33 4.42 4.26
CA LEU A 40 -30.26 4.41 5.71
C LEU A 40 -30.63 5.79 6.30
N PHE A 41 -30.12 6.89 5.72
CA PHE A 41 -30.50 8.24 6.09
C PHE A 41 -32.02 8.43 5.99
N ALA A 42 -32.60 8.15 4.85
CA ALA A 42 -34.04 8.36 4.62
C ALA A 42 -34.90 7.51 5.59
N GLY A 43 -34.52 6.25 5.81
CA GLY A 43 -35.23 5.35 6.73
C GLY A 43 -35.14 5.81 8.19
N LYS A 44 -33.96 6.16 8.67
CA LYS A 44 -33.72 6.66 10.03
C LYS A 44 -34.40 8.04 10.24
N TYR A 45 -34.27 8.95 9.28
CA TYR A 45 -34.88 10.27 9.34
C TYR A 45 -36.41 10.16 9.44
N ALA A 46 -37.05 9.35 8.59
CA ALA A 46 -38.50 9.14 8.66
C ALA A 46 -38.92 8.51 10.01
N ALA A 47 -38.17 7.51 10.49
CA ALA A 47 -38.46 6.91 11.79
C ALA A 47 -38.28 7.88 12.96
N GLY A 48 -37.21 8.71 12.95
CA GLY A 48 -36.98 9.75 13.93
C GLY A 48 -38.10 10.82 13.95
N ALA A 49 -38.53 11.25 12.75
CA ALA A 49 -39.61 12.22 12.60
C ALA A 49 -40.98 11.68 13.11
N ILE A 50 -41.27 10.39 12.84
CA ILE A 50 -42.52 9.75 13.30
C ILE A 50 -42.48 9.48 14.79
N SER A 51 -41.36 9.04 15.36
CA SER A 51 -41.22 8.73 16.78
C SER A 51 -40.96 9.96 17.64
N GLY A 52 -40.61 11.12 17.05
CA GLY A 52 -40.16 12.31 17.76
C GLY A 52 -38.77 12.16 18.40
N SER A 53 -38.03 11.12 18.10
CA SER A 53 -36.70 10.84 18.66
C SER A 53 -35.62 11.70 17.97
N ILE A 54 -35.02 12.62 18.72
CA ILE A 54 -33.91 13.44 18.28
C ILE A 54 -32.68 12.58 18.05
N ALA A 55 -32.46 11.54 18.89
CA ALA A 55 -31.33 10.64 18.77
C ALA A 55 -31.33 9.86 17.43
N ILE A 56 -32.49 9.29 17.01
CA ILE A 56 -32.60 8.61 15.72
C ILE A 56 -32.39 9.59 14.55
N THR A 57 -32.93 10.81 14.70
CA THR A 57 -32.73 11.84 13.66
C THR A 57 -31.28 12.26 13.54
N ALA A 58 -30.58 12.45 14.67
CA ALA A 58 -29.14 12.75 14.67
C ALA A 58 -28.31 11.60 14.01
N ASP A 59 -28.61 10.34 14.36
CA ASP A 59 -27.96 9.16 13.77
C ASP A 59 -28.24 9.03 12.25
N ALA A 60 -29.38 9.54 11.77
CA ALA A 60 -29.62 9.63 10.33
C ALA A 60 -28.59 10.55 9.62
N PHE A 61 -28.25 11.70 10.21
CA PHE A 61 -27.26 12.62 9.62
C PHE A 61 -25.86 12.02 9.55
N ASN A 62 -25.49 11.09 10.46
CA ASN A 62 -24.23 10.34 10.34
C ASN A 62 -24.18 9.56 9.02
N ASN A 63 -25.29 8.89 8.64
CA ASN A 63 -25.32 8.18 7.34
C ASN A 63 -25.25 9.12 6.14
N LEU A 64 -25.67 10.37 6.28
CA LEU A 64 -25.47 11.37 5.22
C LEU A 64 -23.99 11.76 5.09
N SER A 65 -23.26 11.89 6.20
CA SER A 65 -21.80 12.10 6.20
C SER A 65 -21.08 10.92 5.56
N ASP A 66 -21.50 9.68 5.82
CA ASP A 66 -20.93 8.45 5.22
C ASP A 66 -21.18 8.37 3.71
N ALA A 67 -22.34 8.90 3.27
CA ALA A 67 -22.58 9.10 1.83
C ALA A 67 -21.56 10.09 1.23
N GLY A 68 -21.17 11.12 1.99
CA GLY A 68 -20.10 12.06 1.64
C GLY A 68 -18.73 11.37 1.49
N ALA A 69 -18.35 10.50 2.44
CA ALA A 69 -17.12 9.70 2.36
C ALA A 69 -17.11 8.80 1.10
N SER A 70 -18.25 8.16 0.80
CA SER A 70 -18.42 7.38 -0.43
C SER A 70 -18.33 8.24 -1.70
N ALA A 71 -18.78 9.51 -1.64
CA ALA A 71 -18.64 10.46 -2.75
C ALA A 71 -17.18 10.89 -2.96
N ILE A 72 -16.40 11.08 -1.89
CA ILE A 72 -14.95 11.36 -1.95
C ILE A 72 -14.25 10.19 -2.67
N SER A 73 -14.55 8.95 -2.29
CA SER A 73 -14.01 7.77 -2.96
C SER A 73 -14.40 7.71 -4.44
N LEU A 74 -15.65 8.03 -4.79
CA LEU A 74 -16.10 8.11 -6.17
C LEU A 74 -15.32 9.15 -7.00
N LEU A 75 -15.11 10.34 -6.44
CA LEU A 75 -14.31 11.38 -7.05
C LEU A 75 -12.86 10.94 -7.22
N GLY A 76 -12.29 10.28 -6.20
CA GLY A 76 -10.97 9.69 -6.25
C GLY A 76 -10.80 8.75 -7.44
N PHE A 77 -11.68 7.78 -7.63
CA PHE A 77 -11.66 6.86 -8.77
C PHE A 77 -11.86 7.54 -10.13
N ARG A 78 -12.70 8.56 -10.19
CA ARG A 78 -12.90 9.30 -11.45
C ARG A 78 -11.68 10.12 -11.83
N LEU A 79 -11.09 10.81 -10.88
CA LEU A 79 -9.95 11.70 -11.09
C LEU A 79 -8.65 10.93 -11.30
N SER A 80 -8.40 9.86 -10.52
CA SER A 80 -7.21 9.02 -10.68
C SER A 80 -7.11 8.39 -12.08
N GLY A 81 -8.24 8.14 -12.71
CA GLY A 81 -8.32 7.61 -14.08
C GLY A 81 -8.08 8.64 -15.19
N LYS A 82 -7.79 9.90 -14.89
CA LYS A 82 -7.41 10.89 -15.92
C LYS A 82 -6.05 10.53 -16.54
N LYS A 83 -5.95 10.76 -17.86
CA LYS A 83 -4.69 10.63 -18.57
C LYS A 83 -3.68 11.68 -18.11
N PRO A 84 -2.38 11.45 -18.32
CA PRO A 84 -1.35 12.48 -18.18
C PRO A 84 -1.74 13.77 -18.92
N ASP A 85 -1.42 14.90 -18.32
CA ASP A 85 -1.57 16.25 -18.89
C ASP A 85 -0.27 17.05 -18.63
N PRO A 86 -0.14 18.28 -19.18
CA PRO A 86 1.10 19.07 -19.00
C PRO A 86 1.46 19.37 -17.55
N ASP A 87 0.46 19.50 -16.66
CA ASP A 87 0.67 19.77 -15.24
C ASP A 87 1.01 18.50 -14.46
N HIS A 88 0.52 17.34 -14.93
CA HIS A 88 0.72 16.02 -14.29
C HIS A 88 1.17 14.98 -15.33
N PRO A 89 2.43 15.04 -15.81
CA PRO A 89 2.95 14.18 -16.88
C PRO A 89 2.95 12.70 -16.52
N PHE A 90 3.05 12.34 -15.23
CA PHE A 90 2.95 10.97 -14.75
C PHE A 90 1.51 10.52 -14.45
N GLY A 91 0.51 11.41 -14.72
CA GLY A 91 -0.92 11.17 -14.53
C GLY A 91 -1.40 11.42 -13.11
N HIS A 92 -2.64 11.04 -12.85
CA HIS A 92 -3.39 11.43 -11.66
C HIS A 92 -3.63 10.25 -10.69
N GLY A 93 -2.93 9.12 -10.84
CA GLY A 93 -3.19 7.89 -10.09
C GLY A 93 -3.14 8.08 -8.56
N ARG A 94 -2.22 8.91 -8.06
CA ARG A 94 -2.07 9.21 -6.63
C ARG A 94 -3.29 9.89 -5.98
N ILE A 95 -4.23 10.45 -6.77
CA ILE A 95 -5.48 11.00 -6.25
C ILE A 95 -6.29 9.93 -5.51
N GLU A 96 -6.15 8.66 -5.87
CA GLU A 96 -6.80 7.58 -5.15
C GLU A 96 -6.29 7.45 -3.70
N TYR A 97 -4.98 7.56 -3.49
CA TYR A 97 -4.38 7.56 -2.14
C TYR A 97 -4.82 8.79 -1.35
N ILE A 98 -4.87 9.98 -1.99
CA ILE A 98 -5.35 11.21 -1.36
C ILE A 98 -6.82 11.07 -0.94
N SER A 99 -7.66 10.45 -1.78
CA SER A 99 -9.07 10.22 -1.42
C SER A 99 -9.21 9.21 -0.28
N GLY A 100 -8.38 8.17 -0.23
CA GLY A 100 -8.31 7.24 0.90
C GLY A 100 -7.87 7.93 2.20
N LEU A 101 -6.87 8.81 2.12
CA LEU A 101 -6.42 9.62 3.26
C LEU A 101 -7.51 10.58 3.77
N ALA A 102 -8.28 11.19 2.86
CA ALA A 102 -9.41 12.03 3.23
C ALA A 102 -10.50 11.23 3.98
N VAL A 103 -10.81 10.01 3.54
CA VAL A 103 -11.73 9.12 4.27
C VAL A 103 -11.15 8.73 5.63
N ALA A 104 -9.86 8.40 5.71
CA ALA A 104 -9.20 8.09 6.99
C ALA A 104 -9.27 9.27 7.98
N ALA A 105 -9.12 10.51 7.49
CA ALA A 105 -9.28 11.70 8.32
C ALA A 105 -10.71 11.84 8.87
N LEU A 106 -11.73 11.53 8.07
CA LEU A 106 -13.13 11.50 8.55
C LEU A 106 -13.32 10.44 9.64
N ILE A 107 -12.76 9.25 9.49
CA ILE A 107 -12.81 8.19 10.52
C ILE A 107 -12.20 8.70 11.85
N VAL A 108 -11.04 9.37 11.78
CA VAL A 108 -10.38 9.92 12.99
C VAL A 108 -11.24 11.01 13.62
N ILE A 109 -11.83 11.92 12.83
CA ILE A 109 -12.73 12.97 13.33
C ILE A 109 -13.93 12.34 14.05
N MET A 110 -14.58 11.35 13.44
CA MET A 110 -15.71 10.63 14.05
C MET A 110 -15.28 9.90 15.34
N GLY A 111 -14.09 9.30 15.38
CA GLY A 111 -13.54 8.69 16.59
C GLY A 111 -13.35 9.70 17.74
N VAL A 112 -12.85 10.90 17.42
CA VAL A 112 -12.70 11.99 18.41
C VAL A 112 -14.05 12.48 18.89
N GLU A 113 -15.02 12.70 18.00
CA GLU A 113 -16.37 13.14 18.35
C GLU A 113 -17.08 12.10 19.25
N LEU A 114 -16.95 10.81 18.91
CA LEU A 114 -17.49 9.73 19.75
C LEU A 114 -16.81 9.69 21.12
N LEU A 115 -15.50 9.91 21.20
CA LEU A 115 -14.78 9.96 22.48
C LEU A 115 -15.27 11.11 23.36
N ILE A 116 -15.41 12.31 22.79
CA ILE A 116 -15.91 13.50 23.50
C ILE A 116 -17.33 13.24 24.03
N SER A 117 -18.25 12.79 23.16
CA SER A 117 -19.63 12.44 23.54
C SER A 117 -19.69 11.34 24.60
N SER A 118 -18.80 10.36 24.52
CA SER A 118 -18.72 9.27 25.51
C SER A 118 -18.26 9.76 26.87
N VAL A 119 -17.27 10.67 26.92
CA VAL A 119 -16.81 11.31 28.17
C VAL A 119 -17.93 12.17 28.78
N GLU A 120 -18.67 12.94 27.98
CA GLU A 120 -19.82 13.71 28.42
C GLU A 120 -20.89 12.80 29.07
N LYS A 121 -21.22 11.67 28.43
CA LYS A 121 -22.16 10.67 28.97
C LYS A 121 -21.68 9.98 30.25
N ILE A 122 -20.35 9.83 30.44
CA ILE A 122 -19.78 9.31 31.69
C ILE A 122 -19.96 10.35 32.82
N LEU A 123 -19.72 11.64 32.52
CA LEU A 123 -19.82 12.72 33.51
C LEU A 123 -21.28 13.10 33.83
N SER A 124 -22.16 13.01 32.85
CA SER A 124 -23.58 13.36 32.95
C SER A 124 -24.42 12.26 32.30
N PRO A 125 -24.68 11.15 33.01
CA PRO A 125 -25.41 10.01 32.45
C PRO A 125 -26.84 10.39 32.08
N GLU A 126 -27.21 10.22 30.82
CA GLU A 126 -28.56 10.36 30.33
C GLU A 126 -29.25 9.00 30.22
N PRO A 127 -30.59 8.90 30.45
CA PRO A 127 -31.31 7.65 30.26
C PRO A 127 -31.29 7.23 28.81
N VAL A 128 -30.97 5.94 28.56
CA VAL A 128 -30.98 5.36 27.22
C VAL A 128 -32.44 5.11 26.81
N GLU A 129 -32.87 5.65 25.67
CA GLU A 129 -34.18 5.34 25.09
C GLU A 129 -34.25 3.89 24.67
N VAL A 130 -34.97 3.06 25.42
CA VAL A 130 -35.16 1.63 25.12
C VAL A 130 -36.47 1.44 24.36
N GLY A 131 -36.39 0.84 23.18
CA GLY A 131 -37.59 0.58 22.38
C GLY A 131 -37.37 -0.41 21.27
N LEU A 132 -38.40 -1.13 20.84
CA LEU A 132 -38.33 -2.12 19.78
C LEU A 132 -38.01 -1.47 18.42
N LEU A 133 -38.55 -0.30 18.14
CA LEU A 133 -38.31 0.42 16.89
C LEU A 133 -36.85 0.90 16.76
N PRO A 134 -36.25 1.60 17.76
CA PRO A 134 -34.82 1.89 17.75
C PRO A 134 -33.95 0.66 17.56
N ALA A 135 -34.22 -0.42 18.29
CA ALA A 135 -33.45 -1.68 18.16
C ALA A 135 -33.52 -2.27 16.75
N ALA A 136 -34.69 -2.30 16.12
CA ALA A 136 -34.82 -2.80 14.75
C ALA A 136 -34.10 -1.94 13.72
N ILE A 137 -34.09 -0.62 13.88
CA ILE A 137 -33.36 0.34 13.04
C ILE A 137 -31.86 0.14 13.17
N LEU A 138 -31.34 0.05 14.41
CA LEU A 138 -29.91 -0.20 14.67
C LEU A 138 -29.48 -1.55 14.06
N LEU A 139 -30.27 -2.61 14.23
CA LEU A 139 -29.97 -3.91 13.66
C LEU A 139 -29.93 -3.87 12.12
N ALA A 140 -30.90 -3.23 11.49
CA ALA A 140 -30.91 -3.04 10.03
C ALA A 140 -29.69 -2.24 9.55
N SER A 141 -29.30 -1.20 10.30
CA SER A 141 -28.10 -0.41 10.02
C SER A 141 -26.83 -1.26 10.09
N ILE A 142 -26.67 -2.06 11.14
CA ILE A 142 -25.53 -2.98 11.31
C ILE A 142 -25.44 -3.93 10.12
N LEU A 143 -26.53 -4.55 9.71
CA LEU A 143 -26.52 -5.52 8.58
C LEU A 143 -26.13 -4.85 7.26
N VAL A 144 -26.62 -3.63 7.00
CA VAL A 144 -26.25 -2.88 5.78
C VAL A 144 -24.77 -2.48 5.82
N LYS A 145 -24.29 -1.97 6.95
CA LYS A 145 -22.88 -1.54 7.12
C LYS A 145 -21.91 -2.73 7.05
N LEU A 146 -22.24 -3.87 7.64
CA LEU A 146 -21.46 -5.12 7.48
C LEU A 146 -21.42 -5.60 6.03
N TYR A 147 -22.54 -5.47 5.30
CA TYR A 147 -22.55 -5.78 3.88
C TYR A 147 -21.65 -4.80 3.10
N MET A 148 -21.65 -3.50 3.43
CA MET A 148 -20.78 -2.49 2.83
C MET A 148 -19.31 -2.79 3.11
N PHE A 149 -18.95 -3.12 4.35
CA PHE A 149 -17.62 -3.58 4.72
C PHE A 149 -17.20 -4.80 3.88
N ALA A 150 -18.02 -5.83 3.83
CA ALA A 150 -17.69 -7.06 3.14
C ALA A 150 -17.42 -6.88 1.63
N TYR A 151 -18.23 -6.08 0.93
CA TYR A 151 -17.97 -5.87 -0.50
C TYR A 151 -16.81 -4.91 -0.74
N ASN A 152 -16.64 -3.85 0.05
CA ASN A 152 -15.52 -2.93 -0.08
C ASN A 152 -14.18 -3.63 0.16
N CYS A 153 -14.07 -4.45 1.22
CA CYS A 153 -12.87 -5.24 1.46
C CYS A 153 -12.63 -6.30 0.37
N SER A 154 -13.68 -7.02 -0.06
CA SER A 154 -13.52 -8.07 -1.07
C SER A 154 -13.13 -7.53 -2.43
N VAL A 155 -13.73 -6.43 -2.87
CA VAL A 155 -13.39 -5.80 -4.15
C VAL A 155 -12.11 -5.00 -4.03
N GLY A 156 -11.92 -4.25 -2.94
CA GLY A 156 -10.73 -3.44 -2.67
C GLY A 156 -9.44 -4.26 -2.75
N LYS A 157 -9.42 -5.47 -2.15
CA LYS A 157 -8.29 -6.41 -2.27
C LYS A 157 -8.02 -6.84 -3.72
N LYS A 158 -9.08 -7.09 -4.52
CA LYS A 158 -8.92 -7.54 -5.92
C LYS A 158 -8.38 -6.48 -6.86
N ILE A 159 -8.72 -5.22 -6.61
CA ILE A 159 -8.29 -4.09 -7.43
C ILE A 159 -7.17 -3.30 -6.75
N SER A 160 -6.61 -3.78 -5.64
CA SER A 160 -5.54 -3.13 -4.86
C SER A 160 -5.84 -1.65 -4.59
N SER A 161 -7.03 -1.36 -4.01
CA SER A 161 -7.52 0.00 -3.78
C SER A 161 -7.49 0.39 -2.32
N SER A 162 -6.63 1.34 -1.96
CA SER A 162 -6.57 1.95 -0.63
C SER A 162 -7.83 2.75 -0.30
N ALA A 163 -8.43 3.44 -1.27
CA ALA A 163 -9.66 4.18 -1.08
C ALA A 163 -10.84 3.26 -0.72
N MET A 164 -10.94 2.07 -1.34
CA MET A 164 -11.95 1.08 -0.96
C MET A 164 -11.67 0.43 0.39
N ALA A 165 -10.40 0.21 0.73
CA ALA A 165 -10.02 -0.28 2.05
C ALA A 165 -10.43 0.73 3.14
N ALA A 166 -10.18 2.03 2.92
CA ALA A 166 -10.60 3.11 3.81
C ALA A 166 -12.13 3.15 4.00
N THR A 167 -12.90 3.11 2.90
CA THR A 167 -14.38 3.07 2.96
C THR A 167 -14.90 1.79 3.62
N GLY A 168 -14.18 0.67 3.49
CA GLY A 168 -14.47 -0.56 4.21
C GLY A 168 -14.25 -0.41 5.71
N ALA A 169 -13.12 0.16 6.13
CA ALA A 169 -12.81 0.41 7.53
C ALA A 169 -13.83 1.35 8.19
N ASP A 170 -14.25 2.41 7.49
CA ASP A 170 -15.33 3.31 7.88
C ASP A 170 -16.62 2.53 8.17
N SER A 171 -17.09 1.74 7.23
CA SER A 171 -18.31 0.91 7.39
C SER A 171 -18.20 -0.11 8.54
N LEU A 172 -17.00 -0.64 8.81
CA LEU A 172 -16.76 -1.52 9.95
C LEU A 172 -16.83 -0.74 11.28
N SER A 173 -16.19 0.42 11.35
CA SER A 173 -16.21 1.30 12.53
C SER A 173 -17.64 1.66 12.91
N ASP A 174 -18.47 2.03 11.95
CA ASP A 174 -19.90 2.31 12.15
C ASP A 174 -20.67 1.10 12.65
N SER A 175 -20.40 -0.09 12.08
CA SER A 175 -21.02 -1.34 12.52
C SER A 175 -20.68 -1.66 13.98
N VAL A 176 -19.42 -1.48 14.36
CA VAL A 176 -18.93 -1.72 15.72
C VAL A 176 -19.57 -0.72 16.68
N ALA A 177 -19.55 0.58 16.36
CA ALA A 177 -20.18 1.63 17.17
C ALA A 177 -21.68 1.34 17.37
N THR A 178 -22.42 1.09 16.29
CA THR A 178 -23.85 0.80 16.34
C THR A 178 -24.15 -0.50 17.11
N THR A 179 -23.30 -1.54 17.00
CA THR A 179 -23.45 -2.80 17.76
C THR A 179 -23.29 -2.55 19.26
N VAL A 180 -22.31 -1.75 19.65
CA VAL A 180 -22.09 -1.43 21.07
C VAL A 180 -23.24 -0.61 21.64
N VAL A 181 -23.79 0.36 20.89
CA VAL A 181 -24.99 1.09 21.28
C VAL A 181 -26.17 0.13 21.47
N LEU A 182 -26.38 -0.83 20.56
CA LEU A 182 -27.44 -1.83 20.69
C LEU A 182 -27.26 -2.72 21.92
N LEU A 183 -26.02 -3.17 22.20
CA LEU A 183 -25.68 -3.95 23.39
C LEU A 183 -25.87 -3.14 24.68
N SER A 184 -25.43 -1.88 24.71
CA SER A 184 -25.61 -0.98 25.85
C SER A 184 -27.07 -0.76 26.16
N MET A 185 -27.91 -0.61 25.13
CA MET A 185 -29.37 -0.53 25.27
C MET A 185 -29.95 -1.81 25.88
N GLY A 186 -29.46 -2.99 25.45
CA GLY A 186 -29.86 -4.29 26.02
C GLY A 186 -29.48 -4.45 27.48
N VAL A 187 -28.26 -4.05 27.84
CA VAL A 187 -27.76 -4.08 29.23
C VAL A 187 -28.57 -3.12 30.11
N SER A 188 -28.83 -1.90 29.62
CA SER A 188 -29.65 -0.91 30.35
C SER A 188 -31.07 -1.43 30.59
N TRP A 189 -31.65 -2.13 29.62
CA TRP A 189 -32.99 -2.74 29.77
C TRP A 189 -33.05 -3.89 30.77
N LEU A 190 -31.99 -4.73 30.80
CA LEU A 190 -31.96 -5.95 31.63
C LEU A 190 -31.50 -5.66 33.08
N PHE A 191 -30.55 -4.76 33.26
CA PHE A 191 -29.86 -4.55 34.55
C PHE A 191 -30.06 -3.16 35.16
N GLU A 192 -30.77 -2.27 34.48
CA GLU A 192 -30.97 -0.84 34.88
C GLU A 192 -29.64 -0.08 35.11
N VAL A 193 -28.57 -0.53 34.45
CA VAL A 193 -27.23 0.09 34.53
C VAL A 193 -26.90 0.76 33.20
N ASN A 194 -26.55 2.05 33.25
CA ASN A 194 -26.09 2.78 32.06
C ASN A 194 -24.60 2.62 31.87
N ILE A 195 -24.18 1.83 30.85
CA ILE A 195 -22.78 1.61 30.46
C ILE A 195 -22.43 2.30 29.14
N ASP A 196 -23.37 3.06 28.54
CA ASP A 196 -23.24 3.61 27.19
C ASP A 196 -21.98 4.48 27.03
N GLY A 197 -21.70 5.37 27.97
CA GLY A 197 -20.52 6.22 27.96
C GLY A 197 -19.20 5.44 28.00
N TRP A 198 -19.10 4.41 28.86
CA TRP A 198 -17.87 3.59 28.95
C TRP A 198 -17.65 2.72 27.73
N ALA A 199 -18.72 2.12 27.25
CA ALA A 199 -18.70 1.30 26.05
C ALA A 199 -18.36 2.15 24.81
N GLY A 200 -18.97 3.34 24.71
CA GLY A 200 -18.69 4.32 23.66
C GLY A 200 -17.22 4.78 23.65
N ALA A 201 -16.63 5.05 24.83
CA ALA A 201 -15.22 5.42 24.94
C ALA A 201 -14.28 4.31 24.45
N ALA A 202 -14.57 3.05 24.81
CA ALA A 202 -13.79 1.90 24.33
C ALA A 202 -13.85 1.76 22.79
N VAL A 203 -15.04 1.94 22.21
CA VAL A 203 -15.23 1.93 20.74
C VAL A 203 -14.52 3.11 20.08
N ALA A 204 -14.59 4.31 20.66
CA ALA A 204 -13.90 5.50 20.14
C ALA A 204 -12.39 5.26 20.03
N VAL A 205 -11.78 4.66 21.04
CA VAL A 205 -10.36 4.29 21.02
C VAL A 205 -10.09 3.28 19.89
N PHE A 206 -10.92 2.26 19.71
CA PHE A 206 -10.82 1.31 18.59
C PHE A 206 -10.90 2.01 17.23
N ILE A 207 -11.86 2.91 17.03
CA ILE A 207 -12.02 3.68 15.79
C ILE A 207 -10.80 4.56 15.50
N LEU A 208 -10.23 5.22 16.53
CA LEU A 208 -9.02 6.03 16.39
C LEU A 208 -7.81 5.18 15.92
N PHE A 209 -7.63 3.98 16.49
CA PHE A 209 -6.58 3.06 16.03
C PHE A 209 -6.83 2.57 14.61
N ALA A 210 -8.07 2.25 14.25
CA ALA A 210 -8.43 1.84 12.90
C ALA A 210 -8.17 2.98 11.89
N GLY A 211 -8.60 4.21 12.19
CA GLY A 211 -8.37 5.39 11.37
C GLY A 211 -6.88 5.70 11.18
N TYR A 212 -6.07 5.59 12.24
CA TYR A 212 -4.62 5.72 12.16
C TYR A 212 -4.01 4.65 11.23
N GLY A 213 -4.43 3.39 11.35
CA GLY A 213 -3.97 2.32 10.47
C GLY A 213 -4.26 2.62 9.00
N VAL A 214 -5.49 3.00 8.67
CA VAL A 214 -5.89 3.38 7.30
C VAL A 214 -5.11 4.59 6.81
N ALA A 215 -4.90 5.62 7.64
CA ALA A 215 -4.10 6.80 7.29
C ALA A 215 -2.65 6.41 6.98
N LYS A 216 -2.04 5.56 7.79
CA LYS A 216 -0.69 5.05 7.58
C LYS A 216 -0.58 4.29 6.25
N ASP A 217 -1.50 3.37 5.99
CA ASP A 217 -1.50 2.52 4.78
C ASP A 217 -1.73 3.32 3.49
N THR A 218 -2.49 4.42 3.57
CA THR A 218 -2.71 5.32 2.43
C THR A 218 -1.60 6.35 2.23
N LEU A 219 -0.93 6.75 3.31
CA LEU A 219 0.18 7.70 3.25
C LEU A 219 1.49 7.02 2.80
N SER A 220 1.70 5.76 3.18
CA SER A 220 2.94 5.02 2.88
C SER A 220 3.31 5.01 1.38
N PRO A 221 2.39 4.70 0.44
CA PRO A 221 2.69 4.79 -1.00
C PRO A 221 3.02 6.20 -1.49
N LEU A 222 2.44 7.24 -0.86
CA LEU A 222 2.75 8.64 -1.21
C LEU A 222 4.16 9.04 -0.82
N LEU A 223 4.68 8.46 0.29
CA LEU A 223 6.03 8.70 0.81
C LEU A 223 7.11 7.84 0.12
N GLY A 224 6.72 6.92 -0.76
CA GLY A 224 7.66 6.00 -1.41
C GLY A 224 7.82 4.71 -0.60
N GLN A 225 6.76 3.93 -0.52
CA GLN A 225 6.76 2.60 0.11
C GLN A 225 7.69 1.65 -0.66
N ALA A 226 8.40 0.78 0.08
CA ALA A 226 9.14 -0.33 -0.52
C ALA A 226 8.18 -1.22 -1.36
N PRO A 227 8.62 -1.69 -2.54
CA PRO A 227 7.81 -2.54 -3.40
C PRO A 227 7.52 -3.90 -2.73
N ASP A 228 6.46 -4.55 -3.19
CA ASP A 228 6.12 -5.90 -2.76
C ASP A 228 7.22 -6.89 -3.20
N PRO A 229 7.70 -7.79 -2.32
CA PRO A 229 8.70 -8.79 -2.66
C PRO A 229 8.31 -9.69 -3.86
N GLU A 230 7.02 -9.99 -4.04
CA GLU A 230 6.53 -10.76 -5.20
C GLU A 230 6.70 -9.96 -6.51
N LEU A 231 6.51 -8.64 -6.46
CA LEU A 231 6.75 -7.76 -7.60
C LEU A 231 8.24 -7.71 -7.96
N VAL A 232 9.11 -7.55 -6.96
CA VAL A 232 10.57 -7.54 -7.12
C VAL A 232 11.03 -8.82 -7.81
N LYS A 233 10.62 -9.98 -7.29
CA LYS A 233 10.93 -11.27 -7.88
C LYS A 233 10.42 -11.41 -9.32
N SER A 234 9.22 -10.90 -9.60
CA SER A 234 8.66 -10.92 -10.96
C SER A 234 9.46 -10.07 -11.94
N ILE A 235 10.00 -8.93 -11.48
CA ILE A 235 10.90 -8.08 -12.26
C ILE A 235 12.20 -8.82 -12.52
N GLU A 236 12.81 -9.38 -11.49
CA GLU A 236 14.06 -10.17 -11.58
C GLU A 236 13.91 -11.34 -12.55
N ASP A 237 12.85 -12.15 -12.42
CA ASP A 237 12.58 -13.29 -13.29
C ASP A 237 12.45 -12.87 -14.77
N ILE A 238 11.86 -11.69 -15.04
CA ILE A 238 11.74 -11.17 -16.40
C ILE A 238 13.07 -10.68 -16.93
N VAL A 239 13.83 -9.93 -16.16
CA VAL A 239 15.14 -9.38 -16.54
C VAL A 239 16.14 -10.50 -16.78
N MET A 240 16.26 -11.43 -15.83
CA MET A 240 17.16 -12.58 -15.91
C MET A 240 16.73 -13.63 -16.94
N SER A 241 15.54 -13.51 -17.55
CA SER A 241 15.13 -14.39 -18.66
C SER A 241 15.81 -14.06 -19.99
N SER A 242 16.58 -13.00 -20.07
CA SER A 242 17.38 -12.63 -21.25
C SER A 242 18.77 -13.24 -21.15
N ASP A 243 19.19 -13.98 -22.17
CA ASP A 243 20.55 -14.56 -22.23
C ASP A 243 21.67 -13.50 -22.29
N ALA A 244 21.32 -12.25 -22.59
CA ALA A 244 22.28 -11.14 -22.62
C ALA A 244 22.53 -10.53 -21.23
N VAL A 245 21.70 -10.84 -20.22
CA VAL A 245 21.82 -10.30 -18.87
C VAL A 245 22.49 -11.31 -17.96
N ILE A 246 23.56 -10.89 -17.30
CA ILE A 246 24.39 -11.70 -16.41
C ILE A 246 23.95 -11.49 -14.96
N GLY A 247 23.60 -10.25 -14.58
CA GLY A 247 23.15 -9.86 -13.25
C GLY A 247 22.22 -8.67 -13.29
N MET A 248 21.53 -8.44 -12.17
CA MET A 248 20.64 -7.29 -11.98
C MET A 248 20.86 -6.69 -10.58
N HIS A 249 20.98 -5.36 -10.49
CA HIS A 249 21.10 -4.65 -9.23
C HIS A 249 20.46 -3.25 -9.31
N ASP A 250 20.47 -2.50 -8.20
CA ASP A 250 19.97 -1.12 -8.08
C ASP A 250 18.53 -0.91 -8.57
N LEU A 251 17.65 -1.87 -8.25
CA LEU A 251 16.25 -1.75 -8.59
C LEU A 251 15.58 -0.64 -7.77
N VAL A 252 15.06 0.37 -8.45
CA VAL A 252 14.23 1.44 -7.88
C VAL A 252 12.84 1.36 -8.48
N VAL A 253 11.82 1.36 -7.62
CA VAL A 253 10.41 1.33 -8.02
C VAL A 253 9.71 2.60 -7.57
N HIS A 254 9.16 3.34 -8.52
CA HIS A 254 8.34 4.52 -8.28
C HIS A 254 6.87 4.22 -8.54
N ASP A 255 6.03 4.38 -7.51
CA ASP A 255 4.58 4.26 -7.61
C ASP A 255 3.93 5.64 -7.81
N TYR A 256 3.29 5.83 -8.95
CA TYR A 256 2.47 7.00 -9.29
C TYR A 256 0.97 6.72 -9.19
N GLY A 257 0.61 5.69 -8.47
CA GLY A 257 -0.76 5.23 -8.27
C GLY A 257 -1.03 3.92 -8.99
N PRO A 258 -2.13 3.27 -8.65
CA PRO A 258 -2.43 1.92 -9.14
C PRO A 258 -2.38 1.80 -10.67
N GLY A 259 -1.58 0.84 -11.15
CA GLY A 259 -1.34 0.60 -12.57
C GLY A 259 -0.44 1.65 -13.26
N ARG A 260 0.34 2.41 -12.50
CA ARG A 260 1.30 3.41 -12.99
C ARG A 260 2.59 3.34 -12.20
N MET A 261 3.41 2.36 -12.54
CA MET A 261 4.73 2.18 -11.97
C MET A 261 5.79 2.57 -12.99
N MET A 262 6.87 3.17 -12.50
CA MET A 262 8.11 3.39 -13.24
C MET A 262 9.23 2.72 -12.47
N ILE A 263 10.06 1.98 -13.19
CA ILE A 263 11.19 1.28 -12.59
C ILE A 263 12.48 1.69 -13.31
N SER A 264 13.55 1.78 -12.54
CA SER A 264 14.91 1.82 -13.07
C SER A 264 15.72 0.73 -12.38
N LEU A 265 16.60 0.12 -13.13
CA LEU A 265 17.51 -0.92 -12.64
C LEU A 265 18.77 -0.94 -13.49
N HIS A 266 19.79 -1.60 -12.97
CA HIS A 266 21.03 -1.90 -13.66
C HIS A 266 21.05 -3.36 -14.09
N ALA A 267 21.54 -3.62 -15.29
CA ALA A 267 21.71 -4.97 -15.82
C ALA A 267 23.17 -5.15 -16.29
N GLU A 268 23.84 -6.10 -15.69
CA GLU A 268 25.18 -6.49 -16.10
C GLU A 268 25.13 -7.24 -17.43
N VAL A 269 25.95 -6.83 -18.39
CA VAL A 269 26.04 -7.40 -19.73
C VAL A 269 27.51 -7.65 -20.12
N ASP A 270 27.78 -8.54 -21.08
CA ASP A 270 29.14 -8.76 -21.58
C ASP A 270 29.71 -7.49 -22.24
N GLY A 271 30.73 -6.90 -21.64
CA GLY A 271 31.36 -5.66 -22.13
C GLY A 271 32.03 -5.78 -23.50
N ARG A 272 32.21 -6.98 -24.04
CA ARG A 272 32.73 -7.26 -25.39
C ARG A 272 31.65 -7.57 -26.41
N GLY A 273 30.40 -7.67 -25.96
CA GLY A 273 29.24 -7.90 -26.81
C GLY A 273 29.01 -6.77 -27.81
N ASP A 274 28.32 -7.08 -28.91
CA ASP A 274 27.91 -6.06 -29.86
C ASP A 274 26.86 -5.15 -29.23
N ILE A 275 27.18 -3.86 -29.11
CA ILE A 275 26.33 -2.88 -28.41
C ILE A 275 24.90 -2.79 -29.00
N PHE A 276 24.74 -3.01 -30.31
CA PHE A 276 23.42 -2.97 -30.93
C PHE A 276 22.60 -4.21 -30.57
N GLN A 277 23.22 -5.37 -30.47
CA GLN A 277 22.56 -6.62 -30.06
C GLN A 277 22.20 -6.58 -28.57
N LEU A 278 23.10 -6.10 -27.73
CA LEU A 278 22.85 -5.91 -26.30
C LEU A 278 21.68 -4.93 -26.07
N HIS A 279 21.68 -3.79 -26.75
CA HIS A 279 20.62 -2.82 -26.66
C HIS A 279 19.26 -3.39 -27.12
N ASP A 280 19.21 -4.15 -28.21
CA ASP A 280 17.96 -4.78 -28.68
C ASP A 280 17.43 -5.81 -27.69
N SER A 281 18.33 -6.54 -27.02
CA SER A 281 17.97 -7.47 -25.96
C SER A 281 17.36 -6.76 -24.76
N ILE A 282 17.97 -5.66 -24.30
CA ILE A 282 17.47 -4.83 -23.20
C ILE A 282 16.13 -4.19 -23.55
N ASP A 283 15.98 -3.60 -24.75
CA ASP A 283 14.71 -3.04 -25.21
C ASP A 283 13.59 -4.11 -25.26
N THR A 284 13.95 -5.35 -25.57
CA THR A 284 13.02 -6.48 -25.52
C THR A 284 12.58 -6.79 -24.07
N VAL A 285 13.51 -6.73 -23.12
CA VAL A 285 13.20 -6.89 -21.67
C VAL A 285 12.29 -5.76 -21.19
N GLU A 286 12.61 -4.50 -21.50
CA GLU A 286 11.77 -3.33 -21.14
C GLU A 286 10.35 -3.47 -21.69
N ARG A 287 10.20 -3.89 -22.96
CA ARG A 287 8.89 -4.18 -23.56
C ARG A 287 8.15 -5.32 -22.86
N LYS A 288 8.87 -6.37 -22.44
CA LYS A 288 8.30 -7.51 -21.70
C LYS A 288 7.81 -7.08 -20.31
N LEU A 289 8.60 -6.28 -19.59
CA LEU A 289 8.19 -5.67 -18.31
C LEU A 289 6.92 -4.84 -18.48
N LYS A 290 6.85 -3.99 -19.50
CA LYS A 290 5.68 -3.18 -19.81
C LYS A 290 4.45 -4.02 -20.14
N SER A 291 4.58 -5.03 -20.95
CA SER A 291 3.45 -5.88 -21.37
C SER A 291 2.96 -6.82 -20.28
N THR A 292 3.84 -7.27 -19.38
CA THR A 292 3.52 -8.25 -18.33
C THR A 292 3.10 -7.59 -17.03
N LEU A 293 3.85 -6.57 -16.58
CA LEU A 293 3.64 -5.90 -15.28
C LEU A 293 2.99 -4.52 -15.40
N GLY A 294 2.86 -3.98 -16.62
CA GLY A 294 2.28 -2.65 -16.84
C GLY A 294 3.13 -1.49 -16.33
N CYS A 295 4.44 -1.71 -16.13
CA CYS A 295 5.38 -0.69 -15.68
C CYS A 295 6.21 -0.14 -16.83
N ASP A 296 6.55 1.16 -16.78
CA ASP A 296 7.55 1.75 -17.67
C ASP A 296 8.94 1.52 -17.03
N ALA A 297 9.81 0.78 -17.72
CA ALA A 297 11.15 0.43 -17.25
C ALA A 297 12.22 1.22 -17.99
N THR A 298 13.30 1.56 -17.29
CA THR A 298 14.56 2.05 -17.86
C THR A 298 15.68 1.20 -17.28
N ILE A 299 16.42 0.51 -18.16
CA ILE A 299 17.50 -0.39 -17.76
C ILE A 299 18.84 0.21 -18.16
N HIS A 300 19.68 0.49 -17.16
CA HIS A 300 21.07 0.87 -17.39
C HIS A 300 21.89 -0.40 -17.68
N MET A 301 22.70 -0.37 -18.74
CA MET A 301 23.58 -1.49 -19.07
C MET A 301 24.95 -1.27 -18.42
N ASP A 302 25.36 -2.20 -17.56
CA ASP A 302 26.70 -2.21 -16.96
C ASP A 302 27.58 -3.27 -17.63
N PRO A 303 28.57 -2.84 -18.43
CA PRO A 303 29.45 -3.78 -19.11
C PRO A 303 30.44 -4.40 -18.13
N VAL A 304 30.42 -5.74 -18.00
CA VAL A 304 31.38 -6.51 -17.19
C VAL A 304 32.34 -7.29 -18.05
N GLU A 305 33.56 -7.50 -17.57
CA GLU A 305 34.56 -8.36 -18.25
C GLU A 305 34.34 -9.82 -17.87
N THR A 306 33.82 -10.62 -18.79
CA THR A 306 33.53 -12.04 -18.58
C THR A 306 34.67 -12.96 -18.95
N ASP A 307 35.55 -12.58 -19.90
CA ASP A 307 36.60 -13.41 -20.49
C ASP A 307 37.97 -13.23 -19.83
N ASN A 308 38.10 -12.45 -18.79
CA ASN A 308 39.37 -12.22 -18.10
C ASN A 308 39.50 -13.21 -16.93
N GLU A 309 40.23 -14.30 -17.14
CA GLU A 309 40.45 -15.33 -16.11
C GLU A 309 40.97 -14.74 -14.78
N GLN A 310 41.81 -13.71 -14.85
CA GLN A 310 42.36 -13.08 -13.65
C GLN A 310 41.29 -12.24 -12.91
N VAL A 311 40.49 -11.45 -13.64
CA VAL A 311 39.37 -10.73 -13.05
C VAL A 311 38.37 -11.68 -12.40
N ASN A 312 38.00 -12.75 -13.10
CA ASN A 312 37.09 -13.77 -12.62
C ASN A 312 37.60 -14.48 -11.34
N ALA A 313 38.91 -14.80 -11.32
CA ALA A 313 39.55 -15.42 -10.16
C ALA A 313 39.57 -14.50 -8.95
N GLU A 314 39.88 -13.21 -9.15
CA GLU A 314 39.88 -12.22 -8.08
C GLU A 314 38.47 -11.92 -7.57
N HIS A 315 37.46 -11.86 -8.45
CA HIS A 315 36.07 -11.74 -8.07
C HIS A 315 35.60 -12.91 -7.20
N ALA A 316 35.89 -14.15 -7.64
CA ALA A 316 35.56 -15.34 -6.84
C ALA A 316 36.30 -15.36 -5.48
N ALA A 317 37.56 -14.91 -5.45
CA ALA A 317 38.32 -14.81 -4.21
C ALA A 317 37.72 -13.74 -3.25
N LEU A 318 37.25 -12.63 -3.81
CA LEU A 318 36.55 -11.59 -3.05
C LEU A 318 35.23 -12.09 -2.46
N GLU A 319 34.41 -12.77 -3.27
CA GLU A 319 33.15 -13.37 -2.80
C GLU A 319 33.39 -14.36 -1.65
N GLU A 320 34.36 -15.24 -1.80
CA GLU A 320 34.74 -16.20 -0.73
C GLU A 320 35.28 -15.49 0.52
N ALA A 321 36.04 -14.41 0.35
CA ALA A 321 36.57 -13.64 1.47
C ALA A 321 35.46 -12.94 2.27
N LEU A 322 34.42 -12.47 1.60
CA LEU A 322 33.35 -11.65 2.20
C LEU A 322 32.11 -12.46 2.57
N LYS A 323 31.99 -13.72 2.20
CA LYS A 323 30.76 -14.54 2.40
C LYS A 323 30.24 -14.60 3.85
N ASP A 324 31.15 -14.51 4.83
CA ASP A 324 30.82 -14.60 6.26
C ASP A 324 30.55 -13.23 6.90
N VAL A 325 30.57 -12.13 6.12
CA VAL A 325 30.32 -10.79 6.64
C VAL A 325 28.82 -10.62 6.90
N ASP A 326 28.51 -10.46 8.19
CA ASP A 326 27.12 -10.27 8.63
C ASP A 326 26.52 -8.98 8.10
N GLY A 327 25.43 -9.08 7.38
CA GLY A 327 24.73 -7.98 6.72
C GLY A 327 25.11 -7.75 5.27
N LEU A 328 26.03 -8.54 4.68
CA LEU A 328 26.31 -8.50 3.24
C LEU A 328 25.22 -9.28 2.48
N ARG A 329 24.61 -8.63 1.48
CA ARG A 329 23.59 -9.23 0.62
C ARG A 329 24.09 -9.56 -0.77
N GLY A 330 25.02 -8.77 -1.29
CA GLY A 330 25.59 -8.98 -2.63
C GLY A 330 26.78 -8.07 -2.89
N ILE A 331 27.52 -8.43 -3.94
CA ILE A 331 28.65 -7.66 -4.48
C ILE A 331 28.31 -7.45 -5.95
N HIS A 332 28.50 -6.22 -6.47
CA HIS A 332 28.29 -5.88 -7.88
C HIS A 332 29.29 -4.82 -8.34
N ASP A 333 29.29 -4.50 -9.64
CA ASP A 333 30.19 -3.52 -10.27
C ASP A 333 31.69 -3.80 -10.02
N PHE A 334 32.06 -5.10 -9.97
CA PHE A 334 33.43 -5.48 -9.68
C PHE A 334 34.39 -5.07 -10.80
N ARG A 335 35.42 -4.35 -10.42
CA ARG A 335 36.52 -3.93 -11.28
C ARG A 335 37.84 -4.03 -10.52
N MET A 336 38.94 -4.24 -11.23
CA MET A 336 40.23 -4.22 -10.57
C MET A 336 41.25 -3.37 -11.31
N VAL A 337 42.17 -2.76 -10.55
CA VAL A 337 43.32 -1.99 -11.08
C VAL A 337 44.58 -2.56 -10.47
N MET A 338 45.36 -3.21 -11.31
CA MET A 338 46.67 -3.78 -10.93
C MET A 338 47.73 -2.70 -10.87
N GLY A 339 48.41 -2.57 -9.73
CA GLY A 339 49.56 -1.74 -9.55
C GLY A 339 50.85 -2.56 -9.34
N PRO A 340 52.05 -1.95 -9.38
CA PRO A 340 53.30 -2.67 -9.22
C PRO A 340 53.52 -3.20 -7.80
N SER A 341 52.81 -2.73 -6.80
CA SER A 341 52.97 -3.12 -5.39
C SER A 341 51.69 -3.68 -4.76
N HIS A 342 50.54 -3.42 -5.33
CA HIS A 342 49.22 -3.86 -4.84
C HIS A 342 48.17 -3.79 -5.94
N THR A 343 47.06 -4.48 -5.72
CA THR A 343 45.86 -4.46 -6.58
C THR A 343 44.74 -3.75 -5.86
N ASN A 344 44.08 -2.79 -6.50
CA ASN A 344 42.84 -2.19 -6.01
C ASN A 344 41.66 -2.99 -6.56
N LEU A 345 40.82 -3.50 -5.65
CA LEU A 345 39.54 -4.09 -5.95
C LEU A 345 38.48 -3.01 -5.76
N ILE A 346 37.82 -2.64 -6.84
CA ILE A 346 36.78 -1.60 -6.87
C ILE A 346 35.46 -2.34 -7.06
N PHE A 347 34.54 -2.18 -6.11
CA PHE A 347 33.26 -2.87 -6.15
C PHE A 347 32.27 -2.20 -5.23
N ASP A 348 31.00 -2.47 -5.46
CA ASP A 348 29.91 -2.02 -4.65
C ASP A 348 29.32 -3.20 -3.86
N VAL A 349 28.84 -2.93 -2.64
CA VAL A 349 28.25 -3.94 -1.75
C VAL A 349 26.88 -3.51 -1.29
N VAL A 350 25.95 -4.45 -1.29
CA VAL A 350 24.60 -4.24 -0.78
C VAL A 350 24.54 -4.60 0.71
N MET A 351 24.26 -3.61 1.54
CA MET A 351 24.13 -3.76 2.98
C MET A 351 22.68 -4.00 3.38
N ASP A 352 22.45 -5.00 4.26
CA ASP A 352 21.17 -5.18 4.92
C ASP A 352 20.89 -4.05 5.91
N THR A 353 19.79 -3.34 5.73
CA THR A 353 19.35 -2.26 6.63
C THR A 353 19.05 -2.73 8.06
N GLY A 354 18.77 -4.04 8.25
CA GLY A 354 18.54 -4.67 9.56
C GLY A 354 19.79 -5.02 10.34
N CYS A 355 21.01 -4.88 9.77
CA CYS A 355 22.25 -5.30 10.44
C CYS A 355 22.71 -4.38 11.59
N GLY A 356 22.05 -3.23 11.78
CA GLY A 356 22.33 -2.29 12.87
C GLY A 356 23.66 -1.52 12.74
N LYS A 357 24.27 -1.52 11.57
CA LYS A 357 25.53 -0.82 11.25
C LYS A 357 25.24 0.40 10.37
N THR A 358 26.09 1.45 10.44
CA THR A 358 26.05 2.52 9.45
C THR A 358 26.81 2.12 8.19
N PRO A 359 26.53 2.73 7.02
CA PRO A 359 27.29 2.47 5.79
C PRO A 359 28.81 2.65 5.95
N GLU A 360 29.26 3.64 6.71
CA GLU A 360 30.66 3.88 7.00
C GLU A 360 31.27 2.74 7.83
N GLN A 361 30.55 2.28 8.87
CA GLN A 361 31.01 1.16 9.70
C GLN A 361 31.07 -0.14 8.87
N PHE A 362 30.10 -0.33 7.99
CA PHE A 362 30.05 -1.50 7.13
C PHE A 362 31.19 -1.50 6.14
N ARG A 363 31.45 -0.37 5.46
CA ARG A 363 32.61 -0.18 4.59
C ARG A 363 33.93 -0.50 5.31
N ASP A 364 34.13 0.01 6.54
CA ASP A 364 35.35 -0.26 7.31
C ASP A 364 35.53 -1.76 7.60
N ILE A 365 34.44 -2.48 7.83
CA ILE A 365 34.46 -3.95 8.02
C ILE A 365 34.88 -4.64 6.72
N ILE A 366 34.29 -4.27 5.60
CA ILE A 366 34.63 -4.83 4.28
C ILE A 366 36.10 -4.58 3.95
N CYS A 367 36.57 -3.34 4.08
CA CYS A 367 37.98 -3.02 3.78
C CYS A 367 38.95 -3.81 4.63
N ARG A 368 38.72 -3.93 5.94
CA ARG A 368 39.57 -4.73 6.84
C ARG A 368 39.52 -6.22 6.47
N THR A 369 38.35 -6.76 6.18
CA THR A 369 38.22 -8.16 5.81
C THR A 369 38.95 -8.49 4.52
N VAL A 370 38.93 -7.59 3.54
CA VAL A 370 39.71 -7.74 2.29
C VAL A 370 41.22 -7.68 2.59
N GLU A 371 41.70 -6.69 3.37
CA GLU A 371 43.12 -6.57 3.72
C GLU A 371 43.63 -7.80 4.49
N GLU A 372 42.80 -8.39 5.37
CA GLU A 372 43.17 -9.55 6.19
C GLU A 372 43.15 -10.87 5.38
N LYS A 373 42.13 -11.06 4.53
CA LYS A 373 41.95 -12.32 3.81
C LYS A 373 42.61 -12.37 2.42
N LEU A 374 42.85 -11.21 1.81
CA LEU A 374 43.49 -11.07 0.49
C LEU A 374 44.75 -10.17 0.57
N PRO A 375 45.89 -10.71 1.00
CA PRO A 375 47.13 -9.94 1.16
C PRO A 375 47.57 -9.28 -0.14
N GLY A 376 47.89 -7.99 -0.13
CA GLY A 376 48.28 -7.21 -1.30
C GLY A 376 47.11 -6.61 -2.09
N HIS A 377 45.87 -6.75 -1.60
CA HIS A 377 44.70 -6.13 -2.18
C HIS A 377 44.16 -5.02 -1.27
N PHE A 378 43.67 -3.95 -1.87
CA PHE A 378 42.96 -2.87 -1.19
C PHE A 378 41.57 -2.74 -1.76
N ALA A 379 40.58 -2.64 -0.89
CA ALA A 379 39.19 -2.46 -1.28
C ALA A 379 38.85 -0.97 -1.45
N VAL A 380 38.28 -0.62 -2.59
CA VAL A 380 37.63 0.66 -2.85
C VAL A 380 36.15 0.38 -2.97
N VAL A 381 35.38 0.64 -1.90
CA VAL A 381 34.03 0.14 -1.72
C VAL A 381 33.02 1.27 -1.65
N THR A 382 31.99 1.18 -2.46
CA THR A 382 30.71 1.88 -2.26
C THR A 382 29.76 0.97 -1.47
N VAL A 383 29.03 1.53 -0.52
CA VAL A 383 28.04 0.76 0.25
C VAL A 383 26.66 1.24 -0.12
N ASP A 384 25.92 0.38 -0.78
CA ASP A 384 24.53 0.60 -1.13
C ASP A 384 23.61 0.01 -0.08
N THR A 385 22.57 0.75 0.24
CA THR A 385 21.49 0.28 1.11
C THR A 385 20.31 -0.12 0.25
N SER A 386 20.11 -1.42 0.06
CA SER A 386 18.91 -1.90 -0.62
C SER A 386 17.73 -1.93 0.34
N PHE A 387 16.66 -1.28 -0.06
CA PHE A 387 15.34 -1.36 0.59
C PHE A 387 14.42 -2.35 -0.15
N VAL A 388 14.96 -3.04 -1.15
CA VAL A 388 14.26 -3.96 -2.05
C VAL A 388 14.91 -5.34 -1.91
N PHE A 389 14.17 -6.32 -1.44
CA PHE A 389 14.60 -7.71 -1.28
C PHE A 389 13.60 -8.65 -1.91
#